data_d8a9668579082e337db69e3891b02e7e
#
_entry.id   d8a9668579082e337db69e3891b02e7e
#
_cell.length_a   1.000
_cell.length_b   1.000
_cell.length_c   1.000
_cell.angle_alpha   90.00
_cell.angle_beta   90.00
_cell.angle_gamma   90.00
#
_symmetry.space_group_name_H-M   'P 1'
#
loop_
_entity.id
_entity.type
_entity.pdbx_description
1 polymer ?
#
loop_
_entity_poly.entity_id
_entity_poly.type
_entity_poly.pdbx_seq_one_letter_code
_entity_poly.pdbx_strand_id
1 'polypeptide(L)'
;MSNRFELVRAVICCVVMLTASGCSQSRHEGTETFYLVGSNTKVPYWQSVLAGLNRAASDLQVKATMVGPEKYNPKEQRGIFRDIVAKKPTGIMISASDPVLLKDDIDAAIAAGIPVITVDSDAPKSKRLLFIGTNNYQAGISGGQVLAKRLGDKGNVVVMTIASQDNLSERLRGYQAALAYTNVKIIQVVDVQGDPSLAFDKILEIIDSARIKVDGFVGLDSTAGKSAAEVLDRRHVKGKTIVAMDADPGTLDWIEKGAIAATIAQKPFTMGYYGLRVLDDLHHNKLAKLDANWGQDLQSLVPSIIDTGSALIDSTNVGTIKKVAANYTVGEPRSLALLLNPGRLPAPPHGQ
;
A
#
# COMPACT_ATOMS: atom_id res chain seq x y z
N MET A 1 -7.50 -16.19 71.40
CA MET A 1 -6.91 -15.23 70.45
C MET A 1 -6.45 -15.85 69.11
N SER A 2 -6.21 -17.16 69.11
CA SER A 2 -5.69 -17.90 67.92
C SER A 2 -6.69 -17.96 66.74
N ASN A 3 -7.94 -18.23 66.98
CA ASN A 3 -8.95 -18.45 65.90
C ASN A 3 -9.30 -17.22 65.05
N ARG A 4 -9.08 -16.01 65.51
CA ARG A 4 -9.36 -14.78 64.74
C ARG A 4 -8.25 -14.49 63.70
N PHE A 5 -7.02 -14.90 63.97
CA PHE A 5 -5.91 -14.74 63.03
C PHE A 5 -5.97 -15.72 61.88
N GLU A 6 -6.42 -16.94 62.08
CA GLU A 6 -6.62 -17.94 61.02
C GLU A 6 -7.77 -17.54 60.07
N LEU A 7 -8.89 -17.01 60.64
CA LEU A 7 -9.99 -16.54 59.83
C LEU A 7 -9.64 -15.33 58.96
N VAL A 8 -8.86 -14.38 59.49
CA VAL A 8 -8.37 -13.22 58.73
C VAL A 8 -7.39 -13.64 57.61
N ARG A 9 -6.51 -14.63 57.86
CA ARG A 9 -5.60 -15.20 56.84
C ARG A 9 -6.39 -15.94 55.74
N ALA A 10 -7.40 -16.70 56.07
CA ALA A 10 -8.25 -17.40 55.10
C ALA A 10 -9.04 -16.40 54.20
N VAL A 11 -9.58 -15.32 54.76
CA VAL A 11 -10.30 -14.30 54.03
C VAL A 11 -9.36 -13.50 53.12
N ILE A 12 -8.15 -13.16 53.57
CA ILE A 12 -7.14 -12.46 52.73
C ILE A 12 -6.68 -13.37 51.58
N CYS A 13 -6.45 -14.66 51.80
CA CYS A 13 -6.13 -15.60 50.71
C CYS A 13 -7.27 -15.78 49.70
N CYS A 14 -8.52 -15.82 50.13
CA CYS A 14 -9.68 -15.88 49.22
C CYS A 14 -9.86 -14.60 48.42
N VAL A 15 -9.62 -13.41 49.01
CA VAL A 15 -9.71 -12.15 48.30
C VAL A 15 -8.57 -12.00 47.28
N VAL A 16 -7.35 -12.45 47.60
CA VAL A 16 -6.23 -12.44 46.66
C VAL A 16 -6.43 -13.44 45.50
N MET A 17 -7.05 -14.59 45.74
CA MET A 17 -7.39 -15.53 44.66
C MET A 17 -8.52 -15.06 43.76
N LEU A 18 -9.47 -14.27 44.27
CA LEU A 18 -10.54 -13.67 43.46
C LEU A 18 -10.06 -12.51 42.56
N THR A 19 -8.95 -11.84 42.92
CA THR A 19 -8.38 -10.80 42.08
C THR A 19 -7.41 -11.34 41.03
N ALA A 20 -6.95 -12.59 41.15
CA ALA A 20 -6.11 -13.23 40.14
C ALA A 20 -6.89 -13.88 38.97
N SER A 21 -8.22 -13.94 39.04
CA SER A 21 -9.09 -14.42 37.96
C SER A 21 -9.50 -13.31 36.99
N GLY A 22 -8.72 -12.26 36.85
CA GLY A 22 -8.71 -11.40 35.71
C GLY A 22 -8.16 -12.18 34.52
N CYS A 23 -8.88 -13.22 34.06
CA CYS A 23 -8.70 -13.73 32.71
C CYS A 23 -8.78 -12.53 31.79
N SER A 24 -7.69 -12.13 31.16
CA SER A 24 -7.75 -11.32 29.96
C SER A 24 -8.58 -12.16 28.98
N GLN A 25 -9.90 -11.95 28.95
CA GLN A 25 -10.70 -12.44 27.85
C GLN A 25 -9.96 -12.02 26.59
N SER A 26 -9.54 -13.01 25.79
CA SER A 26 -8.94 -12.69 24.52
C SER A 26 -9.95 -11.78 23.81
N ARG A 27 -9.54 -10.57 23.45
CA ARG A 27 -10.38 -9.59 22.77
C ARG A 27 -10.92 -10.14 21.45
N HIS A 28 -10.33 -11.22 20.97
CA HIS A 28 -10.56 -11.84 19.68
C HIS A 28 -11.18 -13.21 19.80
N GLU A 29 -12.15 -13.49 18.95
CA GLU A 29 -12.76 -14.80 18.80
C GLU A 29 -12.12 -15.55 17.64
N GLY A 30 -11.92 -16.86 17.77
CA GLY A 30 -11.31 -17.70 16.71
C GLY A 30 -12.15 -17.77 15.42
N THR A 31 -13.35 -17.21 15.42
CA THR A 31 -14.27 -17.08 14.28
C THR A 31 -14.04 -15.81 13.47
N GLU A 32 -13.30 -14.83 13.98
CA GLU A 32 -13.03 -13.58 13.29
C GLU A 32 -12.17 -13.81 12.05
N THR A 33 -12.69 -13.41 10.90
CA THR A 33 -12.05 -13.59 9.59
C THR A 33 -12.02 -12.30 8.82
N PHE A 34 -10.86 -11.90 8.37
CA PHE A 34 -10.64 -10.70 7.58
C PHE A 34 -10.08 -11.07 6.21
N TYR A 35 -10.46 -10.30 5.20
CA TYR A 35 -9.95 -10.50 3.84
C TYR A 35 -9.35 -9.22 3.29
N LEU A 36 -8.28 -9.39 2.52
CA LEU A 36 -7.72 -8.36 1.65
C LEU A 36 -7.92 -8.80 0.19
N VAL A 37 -8.67 -8.02 -0.58
CA VAL A 37 -8.87 -8.26 -2.01
C VAL A 37 -7.92 -7.35 -2.79
N GLY A 38 -6.80 -7.93 -3.23
CA GLY A 38 -5.78 -7.23 -4.02
C GLY A 38 -6.14 -7.08 -5.48
N SER A 39 -5.42 -6.22 -6.21
CA SER A 39 -5.64 -5.96 -7.65
C SER A 39 -4.77 -6.84 -8.56
N ASN A 40 -3.59 -7.28 -8.06
CA ASN A 40 -2.64 -8.14 -8.78
C ASN A 40 -1.72 -8.83 -7.75
N THR A 41 -2.12 -10.02 -7.30
CA THR A 41 -1.50 -10.65 -6.12
C THR A 41 -0.09 -11.19 -6.35
N LYS A 42 0.39 -11.30 -7.60
CA LYS A 42 1.70 -11.89 -7.92
C LYS A 42 2.86 -10.88 -7.97
N VAL A 43 2.59 -9.58 -8.05
CA VAL A 43 3.68 -8.60 -8.08
C VAL A 43 4.30 -8.38 -6.68
N PRO A 44 5.60 -8.07 -6.59
CA PRO A 44 6.31 -7.88 -5.32
C PRO A 44 5.65 -6.87 -4.37
N TYR A 45 5.03 -5.83 -4.90
CA TYR A 45 4.26 -4.86 -4.14
C TYR A 45 3.21 -5.53 -3.24
N TRP A 46 2.38 -6.42 -3.81
CA TRP A 46 1.33 -7.12 -3.08
C TRP A 46 1.88 -8.15 -2.08
N GLN A 47 3.06 -8.70 -2.32
CA GLN A 47 3.73 -9.55 -1.34
C GLN A 47 4.16 -8.74 -0.10
N SER A 48 4.54 -7.48 -0.27
CA SER A 48 4.82 -6.59 0.87
C SER A 48 3.54 -6.21 1.64
N VAL A 49 2.41 -5.99 0.96
CA VAL A 49 1.11 -5.77 1.62
C VAL A 49 0.71 -7.01 2.42
N LEU A 50 0.86 -8.21 1.82
CA LEU A 50 0.58 -9.49 2.49
C LEU A 50 1.45 -9.69 3.73
N ALA A 51 2.74 -9.33 3.67
CA ALA A 51 3.62 -9.43 4.83
C ALA A 51 3.13 -8.54 5.99
N GLY A 52 2.66 -7.32 5.68
CA GLY A 52 2.04 -6.42 6.67
C GLY A 52 0.75 -6.99 7.25
N LEU A 53 -0.13 -7.52 6.39
CA LEU A 53 -1.37 -8.20 6.79
C LEU A 53 -1.09 -9.37 7.74
N ASN A 54 -0.18 -10.26 7.36
CA ASN A 54 0.17 -11.44 8.16
C ASN A 54 0.78 -11.04 9.51
N ARG A 55 1.59 -9.99 9.54
CA ARG A 55 2.14 -9.48 10.78
C ARG A 55 1.04 -8.94 11.71
N ALA A 56 0.11 -8.15 11.21
CA ALA A 56 -1.01 -7.65 12.00
C ALA A 56 -1.92 -8.80 12.47
N ALA A 57 -2.18 -9.79 11.62
CA ALA A 57 -2.96 -10.98 11.97
C ALA A 57 -2.30 -11.78 13.12
N SER A 58 -0.97 -11.93 13.07
CA SER A 58 -0.21 -12.56 14.16
C SER A 58 -0.27 -11.74 15.45
N ASP A 59 -0.08 -10.42 15.38
CA ASP A 59 -0.12 -9.55 16.55
C ASP A 59 -1.50 -9.51 17.23
N LEU A 60 -2.57 -9.57 16.42
CA LEU A 60 -3.97 -9.57 16.87
C LEU A 60 -4.52 -10.97 17.16
N GLN A 61 -3.82 -12.03 16.75
CA GLN A 61 -4.27 -13.42 16.85
C GLN A 61 -5.60 -13.71 16.12
N VAL A 62 -5.80 -13.07 14.96
CA VAL A 62 -6.98 -13.24 14.09
C VAL A 62 -6.60 -13.93 12.77
N LYS A 63 -7.63 -14.36 12.01
CA LYS A 63 -7.43 -14.93 10.68
C LYS A 63 -7.55 -13.83 9.61
N ALA A 64 -6.50 -13.64 8.82
CA ALA A 64 -6.54 -12.74 7.67
C ALA A 64 -6.00 -13.43 6.42
N THR A 65 -6.65 -13.21 5.29
CA THR A 65 -6.30 -13.86 4.03
C THR A 65 -6.30 -12.84 2.90
N MET A 66 -5.22 -12.81 2.12
CA MET A 66 -5.21 -12.06 0.87
C MET A 66 -5.70 -12.94 -0.28
N VAL A 67 -6.63 -12.41 -1.07
CA VAL A 67 -7.16 -13.01 -2.30
C VAL A 67 -7.15 -11.95 -3.41
N GLY A 68 -7.33 -12.37 -4.65
CA GLY A 68 -7.39 -11.45 -5.79
C GLY A 68 -6.89 -12.12 -7.05
N PRO A 69 -7.05 -11.48 -8.22
CA PRO A 69 -6.54 -11.99 -9.47
C PRO A 69 -5.00 -12.06 -9.45
N GLU A 70 -4.44 -13.03 -10.16
CA GLU A 70 -2.99 -13.15 -10.32
C GLU A 70 -2.41 -12.06 -11.22
N LYS A 71 -3.19 -11.63 -12.21
CA LYS A 71 -2.91 -10.51 -13.10
C LYS A 71 -3.99 -9.46 -12.94
N TYR A 72 -3.69 -8.23 -13.33
CA TYR A 72 -4.66 -7.15 -13.29
C TYR A 72 -5.93 -7.49 -14.10
N ASN A 73 -7.05 -7.67 -13.38
CA ASN A 73 -8.34 -8.03 -13.98
C ASN A 73 -9.49 -7.52 -13.07
N PRO A 74 -10.04 -6.32 -13.33
CA PRO A 74 -11.10 -5.74 -12.51
C PRO A 74 -12.39 -6.59 -12.44
N LYS A 75 -12.75 -7.29 -13.53
CA LYS A 75 -13.96 -8.14 -13.55
C LYS A 75 -13.79 -9.38 -12.67
N GLU A 76 -12.63 -10.01 -12.72
CA GLU A 76 -12.29 -11.13 -11.85
C GLU A 76 -12.24 -10.68 -10.39
N GLN A 77 -11.61 -9.53 -10.10
CA GLN A 77 -11.58 -8.95 -8.76
C GLN A 77 -12.98 -8.74 -8.19
N ARG A 78 -13.91 -8.22 -9.02
CA ARG A 78 -15.31 -8.04 -8.64
C ARG A 78 -15.98 -9.37 -8.27
N GLY A 79 -15.76 -10.43 -9.05
CA GLY A 79 -16.26 -11.76 -8.75
C GLY A 79 -15.75 -12.27 -7.40
N ILE A 80 -14.44 -12.21 -7.21
CA ILE A 80 -13.78 -12.60 -5.94
C ILE A 80 -14.33 -11.79 -4.76
N PHE A 81 -14.51 -10.47 -4.91
CA PHE A 81 -15.07 -9.63 -3.85
C PHE A 81 -16.48 -10.09 -3.44
N ARG A 82 -17.37 -10.37 -4.39
CA ARG A 82 -18.72 -10.89 -4.16
C ARG A 82 -18.70 -12.23 -3.43
N ASP A 83 -17.81 -13.14 -3.83
CA ASP A 83 -17.64 -14.44 -3.19
C ASP A 83 -17.18 -14.30 -1.73
N ILE A 84 -16.33 -13.30 -1.44
CA ILE A 84 -15.92 -13.00 -0.06
C ILE A 84 -17.07 -12.39 0.74
N VAL A 85 -17.83 -11.46 0.18
CA VAL A 85 -19.03 -10.87 0.84
C VAL A 85 -20.03 -11.96 1.21
N ALA A 86 -20.24 -12.96 0.34
CA ALA A 86 -21.15 -14.08 0.61
C ALA A 86 -20.72 -14.94 1.81
N LYS A 87 -19.43 -14.95 2.18
CA LYS A 87 -18.91 -15.64 3.38
C LYS A 87 -19.18 -14.88 4.67
N LYS A 88 -19.71 -13.66 4.60
CA LYS A 88 -19.98 -12.79 5.75
C LYS A 88 -18.77 -12.63 6.70
N PRO A 89 -17.63 -12.16 6.19
CA PRO A 89 -16.44 -11.99 7.01
C PRO A 89 -16.62 -10.89 8.05
N THR A 90 -15.70 -10.84 9.01
CA THR A 90 -15.62 -9.79 10.03
C THR A 90 -15.30 -8.42 9.43
N GLY A 91 -14.50 -8.37 8.36
CA GLY A 91 -14.20 -7.14 7.62
C GLY A 91 -13.43 -7.41 6.34
N ILE A 92 -13.49 -6.45 5.41
CA ILE A 92 -12.84 -6.55 4.09
C ILE A 92 -12.01 -5.30 3.84
N MET A 93 -10.74 -5.50 3.46
CA MET A 93 -9.93 -4.53 2.74
C MET A 93 -10.02 -4.80 1.24
N ILE A 94 -10.12 -3.77 0.42
CA ILE A 94 -10.05 -3.90 -1.04
C ILE A 94 -9.22 -2.79 -1.67
N SER A 95 -8.33 -3.15 -2.59
CA SER A 95 -7.72 -2.18 -3.49
C SER A 95 -8.54 -2.12 -4.77
N ALA A 96 -9.26 -1.04 -4.98
CA ALA A 96 -10.22 -0.96 -6.07
C ALA A 96 -9.51 -0.80 -7.43
N SER A 97 -9.41 -1.90 -8.19
CA SER A 97 -8.84 -1.89 -9.56
C SER A 97 -9.66 -1.01 -10.51
N ASP A 98 -10.97 -0.99 -10.32
CA ASP A 98 -11.92 -0.13 -11.00
C ASP A 98 -12.98 0.32 -9.99
N PRO A 99 -12.86 1.56 -9.47
CA PRO A 99 -13.76 2.07 -8.44
C PRO A 99 -15.20 2.24 -8.93
N VAL A 100 -15.41 2.43 -10.23
CA VAL A 100 -16.76 2.55 -10.81
C VAL A 100 -17.44 1.17 -10.83
N LEU A 101 -16.70 0.16 -11.26
CA LEU A 101 -17.19 -1.22 -11.31
C LEU A 101 -17.51 -1.80 -9.94
N LEU A 102 -16.72 -1.45 -8.91
CA LEU A 102 -16.81 -2.01 -7.56
C LEU A 102 -17.73 -1.23 -6.62
N LYS A 103 -18.11 0.00 -6.96
CA LYS A 103 -18.87 0.89 -6.09
C LYS A 103 -20.11 0.23 -5.48
N ASP A 104 -20.99 -0.29 -6.33
CA ASP A 104 -22.28 -0.84 -5.88
C ASP A 104 -22.11 -2.11 -5.05
N ASP A 105 -21.08 -2.90 -5.31
CA ASP A 105 -20.79 -4.11 -4.52
C ASP A 105 -20.21 -3.74 -3.14
N ILE A 106 -19.37 -2.69 -3.05
CA ILE A 106 -18.89 -2.14 -1.78
C ILE A 106 -20.07 -1.59 -0.98
N ASP A 107 -20.96 -0.82 -1.62
CA ASP A 107 -22.13 -0.24 -0.98
C ASP A 107 -23.07 -1.32 -0.44
N ALA A 108 -23.26 -2.41 -1.20
CA ALA A 108 -24.07 -3.56 -0.78
C ALA A 108 -23.45 -4.30 0.41
N ALA A 109 -22.12 -4.48 0.45
CA ALA A 109 -21.43 -5.10 1.56
C ALA A 109 -21.59 -4.28 2.85
N ILE A 110 -21.41 -2.95 2.78
CA ILE A 110 -21.66 -2.03 3.91
C ILE A 110 -23.10 -2.11 4.39
N ALA A 111 -24.09 -2.11 3.45
CA ALA A 111 -25.50 -2.24 3.78
C ALA A 111 -25.83 -3.59 4.44
N ALA A 112 -25.09 -4.64 4.13
CA ALA A 112 -25.19 -5.94 4.78
C ALA A 112 -24.49 -6.01 6.16
N GLY A 113 -23.91 -4.90 6.64
CA GLY A 113 -23.25 -4.82 7.95
C GLY A 113 -21.80 -5.32 7.94
N ILE A 114 -21.19 -5.51 6.78
CA ILE A 114 -19.78 -5.91 6.64
C ILE A 114 -18.92 -4.65 6.52
N PRO A 115 -18.01 -4.36 7.45
CA PRO A 115 -17.06 -3.25 7.33
C PRO A 115 -16.16 -3.41 6.10
N VAL A 116 -16.14 -2.41 5.22
CA VAL A 116 -15.25 -2.37 4.06
C VAL A 116 -14.41 -1.10 4.11
N ILE A 117 -13.10 -1.26 4.03
CA ILE A 117 -12.14 -0.18 3.81
C ILE A 117 -11.42 -0.36 2.50
N THR A 118 -11.00 0.73 1.88
CA THR A 118 -10.12 0.66 0.70
C THR A 118 -8.66 0.80 1.11
N VAL A 119 -7.78 0.13 0.37
CA VAL A 119 -6.32 0.16 0.57
C VAL A 119 -5.61 0.34 -0.77
N ASP A 120 -4.52 1.11 -0.81
CA ASP A 120 -3.71 1.37 -2.02
C ASP A 120 -4.44 2.14 -3.13
N SER A 121 -5.49 1.58 -3.72
CA SER A 121 -6.37 2.26 -4.68
C SER A 121 -7.76 2.44 -4.09
N ASP A 122 -8.26 3.68 -4.12
CA ASP A 122 -9.50 4.09 -3.47
C ASP A 122 -10.74 3.90 -4.36
N ALA A 123 -11.91 3.91 -3.72
CA ALA A 123 -13.23 4.00 -4.34
C ALA A 123 -14.02 5.12 -3.65
N PRO A 124 -13.64 6.40 -3.84
CA PRO A 124 -14.13 7.51 -3.02
C PRO A 124 -15.63 7.80 -3.17
N LYS A 125 -16.26 7.34 -4.26
CA LYS A 125 -17.70 7.47 -4.49
C LYS A 125 -18.52 6.34 -3.88
N SER A 126 -17.88 5.33 -3.29
CA SER A 126 -18.55 4.23 -2.58
C SER A 126 -18.79 4.58 -1.11
N LYS A 127 -19.54 3.71 -0.42
CA LYS A 127 -19.79 3.79 1.03
C LYS A 127 -18.67 3.17 1.87
N ARG A 128 -17.48 2.97 1.33
CA ARG A 128 -16.34 2.48 2.09
C ARG A 128 -16.11 3.32 3.35
N LEU A 129 -15.65 2.72 4.44
CA LEU A 129 -15.54 3.42 5.72
C LEU A 129 -14.35 4.39 5.75
N LEU A 130 -13.20 3.97 5.22
CA LEU A 130 -12.01 4.81 5.09
C LEU A 130 -11.11 4.31 3.97
N PHE A 131 -10.17 5.13 3.57
CA PHE A 131 -9.05 4.77 2.70
C PHE A 131 -7.75 4.77 3.49
N ILE A 132 -6.91 3.75 3.30
CA ILE A 132 -5.54 3.72 3.79
C ILE A 132 -4.57 3.50 2.64
N GLY A 133 -3.66 4.44 2.42
CA GLY A 133 -2.76 4.39 1.28
C GLY A 133 -1.80 5.56 1.26
N THR A 134 -1.26 5.84 0.09
CA THR A 134 -0.39 6.98 -0.19
C THR A 134 -1.22 8.20 -0.57
N ASN A 135 -0.81 9.39 -0.15
CA ASN A 135 -1.30 10.63 -0.77
C ASN A 135 -0.77 10.69 -2.21
N ASN A 136 -1.56 10.16 -3.13
CA ASN A 136 -1.14 9.93 -4.52
C ASN A 136 -0.92 11.23 -5.29
N TYR A 137 -1.71 12.27 -5.01
CA TYR A 137 -1.49 13.60 -5.59
C TYR A 137 -0.12 14.17 -5.17
N GLN A 138 0.21 14.09 -3.87
CA GLN A 138 1.49 14.58 -3.36
C GLN A 138 2.68 13.73 -3.87
N ALA A 139 2.49 12.41 -4.01
CA ALA A 139 3.49 11.54 -4.64
C ALA A 139 3.75 11.94 -6.10
N GLY A 140 2.68 12.30 -6.83
CA GLY A 140 2.77 12.84 -8.19
C GLY A 140 3.49 14.19 -8.25
N ILE A 141 3.21 15.10 -7.32
CA ILE A 141 3.96 16.38 -7.19
C ILE A 141 5.45 16.11 -7.01
N SER A 142 5.81 15.22 -6.08
CA SER A 142 7.21 14.88 -5.79
C SER A 142 7.92 14.30 -7.02
N GLY A 143 7.27 13.37 -7.73
CA GLY A 143 7.82 12.79 -8.96
C GLY A 143 7.96 13.81 -10.08
N GLY A 144 6.98 14.70 -10.25
CA GLY A 144 6.99 15.79 -11.24
C GLY A 144 8.11 16.80 -11.00
N GLN A 145 8.35 17.19 -9.75
CA GLN A 145 9.46 18.07 -9.37
C GLN A 145 10.83 17.45 -9.69
N VAL A 146 11.00 16.16 -9.39
CA VAL A 146 12.23 15.43 -9.75
C VAL A 146 12.40 15.38 -11.26
N LEU A 147 11.34 15.07 -12.00
CA LEU A 147 11.35 15.01 -13.46
C LEU A 147 11.74 16.35 -14.07
N ALA A 148 11.10 17.44 -13.66
CA ALA A 148 11.40 18.80 -14.11
C ALA A 148 12.86 19.18 -13.87
N LYS A 149 13.35 18.97 -12.66
CA LYS A 149 14.75 19.21 -12.28
C LYS A 149 15.72 18.41 -13.14
N ARG A 150 15.46 17.13 -13.40
CA ARG A 150 16.35 16.25 -14.19
C ARG A 150 16.36 16.63 -15.68
N LEU A 151 15.25 17.18 -16.19
CA LEU A 151 15.13 17.64 -17.57
C LEU A 151 15.55 19.10 -17.77
N GLY A 152 15.91 19.84 -16.71
CA GLY A 152 16.22 21.28 -16.81
C GLY A 152 14.99 22.10 -17.21
N ASP A 153 13.83 21.76 -16.67
CA ASP A 153 12.53 22.40 -16.87
C ASP A 153 12.02 22.42 -18.31
N LYS A 154 12.55 21.56 -19.19
CA LYS A 154 12.14 21.50 -20.60
C LYS A 154 12.28 20.08 -21.17
N GLY A 155 11.26 19.61 -21.89
CA GLY A 155 11.30 18.32 -22.58
C GLY A 155 9.93 17.72 -22.81
N ASN A 156 9.90 16.66 -23.57
CA ASN A 156 8.69 15.89 -23.88
C ASN A 156 8.74 14.55 -23.11
N VAL A 157 7.67 14.23 -22.39
CA VAL A 157 7.61 13.01 -21.60
C VAL A 157 6.37 12.20 -21.94
N VAL A 158 6.52 10.88 -21.84
CA VAL A 158 5.44 9.91 -21.95
C VAL A 158 5.15 9.34 -20.56
N VAL A 159 3.88 9.30 -20.20
CA VAL A 159 3.41 8.74 -18.92
C VAL A 159 2.72 7.41 -19.18
N MET A 160 3.16 6.38 -18.45
CA MET A 160 2.55 5.06 -18.45
C MET A 160 1.65 4.92 -17.22
N THR A 161 0.41 4.47 -17.40
CA THR A 161 -0.61 4.42 -16.34
C THR A 161 -1.49 3.17 -16.45
N ILE A 162 -2.35 2.96 -15.46
CA ILE A 162 -3.53 2.08 -15.54
C ILE A 162 -4.75 2.99 -15.38
N ALA A 163 -5.43 3.25 -16.48
CA ALA A 163 -6.41 4.34 -16.59
C ALA A 163 -7.62 4.19 -15.66
N SER A 164 -8.00 2.98 -15.27
CA SER A 164 -9.15 2.72 -14.38
C SER A 164 -8.86 2.93 -12.89
N GLN A 165 -7.59 3.03 -12.48
CA GLN A 165 -7.21 3.17 -11.07
C GLN A 165 -7.20 4.63 -10.61
N ASP A 166 -7.89 4.89 -9.50
CA ASP A 166 -8.00 6.22 -8.90
C ASP A 166 -6.65 6.76 -8.42
N ASN A 167 -5.85 5.93 -7.76
CA ASN A 167 -4.53 6.30 -7.26
C ASN A 167 -3.57 6.77 -8.38
N LEU A 168 -3.62 6.14 -9.56
CA LEU A 168 -2.78 6.54 -10.69
C LEU A 168 -3.30 7.83 -11.36
N SER A 169 -4.61 8.02 -11.39
CA SER A 169 -5.22 9.25 -11.84
C SER A 169 -4.80 10.44 -10.97
N GLU A 170 -4.80 10.27 -9.64
CA GLU A 170 -4.34 11.29 -8.69
C GLU A 170 -2.82 11.57 -8.83
N ARG A 171 -1.99 10.52 -9.05
CA ARG A 171 -0.55 10.71 -9.35
C ARG A 171 -0.35 11.53 -10.61
N LEU A 172 -1.07 11.19 -11.69
CA LEU A 172 -1.00 11.97 -12.95
C LEU A 172 -1.36 13.43 -12.73
N ARG A 173 -2.44 13.72 -11.99
CA ARG A 173 -2.81 15.09 -11.62
C ARG A 173 -1.70 15.81 -10.86
N GLY A 174 -1.03 15.12 -9.93
CA GLY A 174 0.14 15.65 -9.22
C GLY A 174 1.30 15.99 -10.16
N TYR A 175 1.64 15.10 -11.10
CA TYR A 175 2.64 15.40 -12.14
C TYR A 175 2.24 16.62 -12.99
N GLN A 176 1.00 16.68 -13.46
CA GLN A 176 0.50 17.81 -14.23
C GLN A 176 0.62 19.13 -13.47
N ALA A 177 0.27 19.14 -12.18
CA ALA A 177 0.38 20.32 -11.33
C ALA A 177 1.85 20.74 -11.11
N ALA A 178 2.76 19.78 -10.85
CA ALA A 178 4.18 20.10 -10.69
C ALA A 178 4.83 20.64 -11.96
N LEU A 179 4.37 20.21 -13.13
CA LEU A 179 4.91 20.60 -14.41
C LEU A 179 4.26 21.88 -15.00
N ALA A 180 3.16 22.38 -14.40
CA ALA A 180 2.35 23.47 -14.95
C ALA A 180 3.12 24.77 -15.23
N TYR A 181 4.18 25.02 -14.46
CA TYR A 181 5.02 26.22 -14.59
C TYR A 181 6.39 25.95 -15.22
N THR A 182 6.52 24.81 -15.91
CA THR A 182 7.74 24.40 -16.63
C THR A 182 7.47 24.31 -18.15
N ASN A 183 8.52 24.06 -18.93
CA ASN A 183 8.40 23.71 -20.35
C ASN A 183 8.46 22.19 -20.58
N VAL A 184 8.29 21.38 -19.55
CA VAL A 184 8.13 19.92 -19.67
C VAL A 184 6.69 19.61 -20.08
N LYS A 185 6.52 18.88 -21.17
CA LYS A 185 5.21 18.55 -21.73
C LYS A 185 4.93 17.06 -21.62
N ILE A 186 3.82 16.68 -21.02
CA ILE A 186 3.27 15.33 -21.13
C ILE A 186 2.63 15.24 -22.52
N ILE A 187 3.31 14.58 -23.45
CA ILE A 187 2.88 14.50 -24.86
C ILE A 187 2.00 13.29 -25.13
N GLN A 188 2.05 12.29 -24.24
CA GLN A 188 1.24 11.08 -24.34
C GLN A 188 1.05 10.47 -22.97
N VAL A 189 -0.16 9.96 -22.72
CA VAL A 189 -0.48 9.09 -21.59
C VAL A 189 -0.92 7.75 -22.15
N VAL A 190 -0.25 6.67 -21.73
CA VAL A 190 -0.43 5.32 -22.26
C VAL A 190 -0.99 4.42 -21.18
N ASP A 191 -2.16 3.82 -21.42
CA ASP A 191 -2.72 2.80 -20.56
C ASP A 191 -2.01 1.47 -20.82
N VAL A 192 -1.31 0.96 -19.81
CA VAL A 192 -0.59 -0.32 -19.87
C VAL A 192 -1.34 -1.47 -19.19
N GLN A 193 -2.53 -1.19 -18.67
CA GLN A 193 -3.44 -2.18 -18.10
C GLN A 193 -2.79 -3.08 -17.02
N GLY A 194 -1.74 -2.58 -16.34
CA GLY A 194 -0.99 -3.35 -15.35
C GLY A 194 -0.21 -4.54 -15.93
N ASP A 195 -0.02 -4.60 -17.24
CA ASP A 195 0.73 -5.64 -17.93
C ASP A 195 2.14 -5.13 -18.29
N PRO A 196 3.20 -5.69 -17.67
CA PRO A 196 4.59 -5.32 -17.99
C PRO A 196 4.99 -5.55 -19.45
N SER A 197 4.42 -6.58 -20.09
CA SER A 197 4.69 -6.89 -21.50
C SER A 197 4.10 -5.82 -22.40
N LEU A 198 2.85 -5.42 -22.14
CA LEU A 198 2.22 -4.32 -22.86
C LEU A 198 2.96 -3.01 -22.67
N ALA A 199 3.42 -2.73 -21.43
CA ALA A 199 4.25 -1.56 -21.15
C ALA A 199 5.54 -1.59 -21.97
N PHE A 200 6.24 -2.72 -21.98
CA PHE A 200 7.45 -2.92 -22.77
C PHE A 200 7.20 -2.67 -24.27
N ASP A 201 6.20 -3.31 -24.86
CA ASP A 201 5.87 -3.21 -26.28
C ASP A 201 5.49 -1.77 -26.67
N LYS A 202 4.70 -1.07 -25.86
CA LYS A 202 4.32 0.33 -26.10
C LYS A 202 5.52 1.27 -26.05
N ILE A 203 6.43 1.09 -25.11
CA ILE A 203 7.64 1.91 -25.02
C ILE A 203 8.56 1.62 -26.20
N LEU A 204 8.68 0.35 -26.58
CA LEU A 204 9.44 -0.07 -27.75
C LEU A 204 8.91 0.56 -29.04
N GLU A 205 7.58 0.54 -29.25
CA GLU A 205 6.90 1.18 -30.38
C GLU A 205 7.22 2.69 -30.43
N ILE A 206 7.16 3.38 -29.28
CA ILE A 206 7.46 4.80 -29.18
C ILE A 206 8.92 5.10 -29.55
N ILE A 207 9.87 4.30 -29.06
CA ILE A 207 11.30 4.49 -29.32
C ILE A 207 11.63 4.17 -30.77
N ASP A 208 11.15 3.05 -31.31
CA ASP A 208 11.47 2.59 -32.66
C ASP A 208 10.80 3.45 -33.75
N SER A 209 9.61 4.03 -33.46
CA SER A 209 8.93 4.89 -34.43
C SER A 209 9.68 6.18 -34.72
N ALA A 210 10.46 6.68 -33.77
CA ALA A 210 11.17 7.96 -33.81
C ALA A 210 10.34 9.18 -34.28
N ARG A 211 9.00 9.02 -34.34
CA ARG A 211 8.06 10.04 -34.85
C ARG A 211 7.97 11.24 -33.92
N ILE A 212 8.22 11.03 -32.64
CA ILE A 212 8.11 12.04 -31.59
C ILE A 212 9.38 12.02 -30.78
N LYS A 213 9.98 13.20 -30.56
CA LYS A 213 11.11 13.32 -29.65
C LYS A 213 10.61 13.15 -28.22
N VAL A 214 11.00 12.06 -27.54
CA VAL A 214 10.74 11.81 -26.14
C VAL A 214 12.03 12.05 -25.35
N ASP A 215 11.98 12.86 -24.31
CA ASP A 215 13.11 13.17 -23.43
C ASP A 215 13.03 12.40 -22.11
N GLY A 216 11.85 11.86 -21.74
CA GLY A 216 11.71 11.06 -20.55
C GLY A 216 10.44 10.21 -20.52
N PHE A 217 10.43 9.25 -19.57
CA PHE A 217 9.32 8.36 -19.29
C PHE A 217 8.94 8.43 -17.81
N VAL A 218 7.66 8.35 -17.53
CA VAL A 218 7.12 8.26 -16.17
C VAL A 218 6.31 6.98 -16.05
N GLY A 219 6.67 6.11 -15.11
CA GLY A 219 5.85 4.96 -14.72
C GLY A 219 5.06 5.31 -13.47
N LEU A 220 3.73 5.34 -13.57
CA LEU A 220 2.86 5.64 -12.41
C LEU A 220 2.56 4.39 -11.58
N ASP A 221 2.78 3.19 -12.12
CA ASP A 221 2.65 1.91 -11.45
C ASP A 221 4.02 1.27 -11.15
N SER A 222 4.03 0.13 -10.44
CA SER A 222 5.25 -0.56 -10.02
C SER A 222 6.04 -1.23 -11.15
N THR A 223 5.53 -1.27 -12.39
CA THR A 223 6.10 -2.05 -13.50
C THR A 223 6.62 -1.21 -14.64
N ALA A 224 5.92 -0.15 -15.02
CA ALA A 224 6.19 0.60 -16.24
C ALA A 224 7.56 1.31 -16.24
N GLY A 225 8.02 1.81 -15.09
CA GLY A 225 9.36 2.42 -14.98
C GLY A 225 10.49 1.44 -15.30
N LYS A 226 10.37 0.19 -14.82
CA LYS A 226 11.33 -0.88 -15.14
C LYS A 226 11.27 -1.27 -16.61
N SER A 227 10.08 -1.40 -17.18
CA SER A 227 9.91 -1.69 -18.61
C SER A 227 10.56 -0.62 -19.46
N ALA A 228 10.46 0.66 -19.07
CA ALA A 228 11.15 1.76 -19.76
C ALA A 228 12.67 1.62 -19.67
N ALA A 229 13.22 1.32 -18.50
CA ALA A 229 14.66 1.12 -18.33
C ALA A 229 15.15 -0.07 -19.17
N GLU A 230 14.42 -1.17 -19.19
CA GLU A 230 14.78 -2.36 -19.96
C GLU A 230 14.76 -2.11 -21.48
N VAL A 231 13.73 -1.42 -22.01
CA VAL A 231 13.66 -1.09 -23.44
C VAL A 231 14.83 -0.18 -23.83
N LEU A 232 15.10 0.88 -23.06
CA LEU A 232 16.19 1.81 -23.34
C LEU A 232 17.57 1.11 -23.31
N ASP A 233 17.76 0.21 -22.35
CA ASP A 233 19.00 -0.58 -22.25
C ASP A 233 19.16 -1.52 -23.45
N ARG A 234 18.15 -2.31 -23.79
CA ARG A 234 18.17 -3.21 -24.96
C ARG A 234 18.35 -2.50 -26.30
N ARG A 235 17.85 -1.28 -26.43
CA ARG A 235 18.00 -0.43 -27.62
C ARG A 235 19.22 0.46 -27.58
N HIS A 236 20.03 0.39 -26.53
CA HIS A 236 21.22 1.24 -26.30
C HIS A 236 20.89 2.74 -26.38
N VAL A 237 19.66 3.13 -26.02
CA VAL A 237 19.20 4.52 -26.02
C VAL A 237 19.62 5.18 -24.71
N LYS A 238 20.40 6.25 -24.82
CA LYS A 238 20.90 7.03 -23.68
C LYS A 238 20.26 8.41 -23.60
N GLY A 239 20.44 9.09 -22.46
CA GLY A 239 20.02 10.48 -22.27
C GLY A 239 18.51 10.66 -22.08
N LYS A 240 17.77 9.61 -21.75
CA LYS A 240 16.36 9.70 -21.36
C LYS A 240 16.24 9.68 -19.85
N THR A 241 15.36 10.52 -19.29
CA THR A 241 15.06 10.55 -17.87
C THR A 241 13.89 9.61 -17.57
N ILE A 242 14.04 8.70 -16.61
CA ILE A 242 12.96 7.85 -16.13
C ILE A 242 12.69 8.20 -14.68
N VAL A 243 11.42 8.48 -14.35
CA VAL A 243 10.92 8.52 -12.98
C VAL A 243 9.91 7.39 -12.81
N ALA A 244 10.18 6.53 -11.82
CA ALA A 244 9.41 5.33 -11.54
C ALA A 244 8.54 5.48 -10.29
N MET A 245 7.79 4.43 -10.00
CA MET A 245 7.04 4.24 -8.76
C MET A 245 7.48 2.95 -8.09
N ASP A 246 7.39 2.94 -6.77
CA ASP A 246 7.70 1.81 -5.89
C ASP A 246 9.20 1.44 -5.78
N ALA A 247 9.52 0.61 -4.80
CA ALA A 247 10.88 0.28 -4.42
C ALA A 247 11.15 -1.24 -4.47
N ASP A 248 10.59 -1.92 -5.47
CA ASP A 248 10.92 -3.31 -5.68
C ASP A 248 12.39 -3.50 -6.10
N PRO A 249 12.99 -4.68 -5.88
CA PRO A 249 14.41 -4.91 -6.14
C PRO A 249 14.86 -4.51 -7.54
N GLY A 250 14.05 -4.80 -8.57
CA GLY A 250 14.39 -4.47 -9.95
C GLY A 250 14.43 -2.96 -10.21
N THR A 251 13.51 -2.19 -9.64
CA THR A 251 13.52 -0.72 -9.72
C THR A 251 14.79 -0.15 -9.04
N LEU A 252 15.12 -0.65 -7.85
CA LEU A 252 16.31 -0.22 -7.11
C LEU A 252 17.61 -0.56 -7.87
N ASP A 253 17.68 -1.72 -8.52
CA ASP A 253 18.81 -2.11 -9.35
C ASP A 253 19.00 -1.18 -10.56
N TRP A 254 17.92 -0.76 -11.21
CA TRP A 254 17.99 0.19 -12.31
C TRP A 254 18.36 1.62 -11.87
N ILE A 255 18.00 2.03 -10.64
CA ILE A 255 18.50 3.29 -10.06
C ILE A 255 20.00 3.21 -9.80
N GLU A 256 20.49 2.11 -9.23
CA GLU A 256 21.90 1.91 -8.94
C GLU A 256 22.75 1.88 -10.22
N LYS A 257 22.22 1.31 -11.31
CA LYS A 257 22.81 1.35 -12.66
C LYS A 257 22.72 2.72 -13.35
N GLY A 258 21.97 3.67 -12.77
CA GLY A 258 21.76 5.01 -13.33
C GLY A 258 20.78 5.09 -14.50
N ALA A 259 20.05 4.02 -14.83
CA ALA A 259 19.04 4.01 -15.89
C ALA A 259 17.72 4.65 -15.43
N ILE A 260 17.33 4.47 -14.18
CA ILE A 260 16.20 5.18 -13.55
C ILE A 260 16.76 6.32 -12.70
N ALA A 261 16.28 7.54 -12.94
CA ALA A 261 16.76 8.73 -12.26
C ALA A 261 16.29 8.79 -10.79
N ALA A 262 15.05 8.36 -10.56
CA ALA A 262 14.44 8.27 -9.23
C ALA A 262 13.18 7.43 -9.25
N THR A 263 12.74 7.00 -8.06
CA THR A 263 11.42 6.42 -7.82
C THR A 263 10.76 7.05 -6.61
N ILE A 264 9.43 7.07 -6.59
CA ILE A 264 8.62 7.44 -5.42
C ILE A 264 8.14 6.14 -4.77
N ALA A 265 8.73 5.80 -3.64
CA ALA A 265 8.40 4.59 -2.90
C ALA A 265 7.17 4.80 -2.01
N GLN A 266 6.25 3.85 -2.04
CA GLN A 266 5.12 3.74 -1.12
C GLN A 266 5.47 2.87 0.10
N LYS A 267 4.51 2.66 0.99
CA LYS A 267 4.67 1.82 2.19
C LYS A 267 3.65 0.67 2.22
N PRO A 268 3.72 -0.29 1.29
CA PRO A 268 2.73 -1.36 1.16
C PRO A 268 2.62 -2.24 2.41
N PHE A 269 3.72 -2.56 3.07
CA PHE A 269 3.70 -3.27 4.37
C PHE A 269 2.86 -2.52 5.40
N THR A 270 3.05 -1.20 5.52
CA THR A 270 2.31 -0.35 6.46
C THR A 270 0.81 -0.34 6.14
N MET A 271 0.44 -0.31 4.86
CA MET A 271 -0.96 -0.38 4.43
C MET A 271 -1.63 -1.69 4.86
N GLY A 272 -0.99 -2.83 4.63
CA GLY A 272 -1.51 -4.14 5.06
C GLY A 272 -1.62 -4.26 6.57
N TYR A 273 -0.58 -3.79 7.28
CA TYR A 273 -0.50 -3.87 8.74
C TYR A 273 -1.58 -3.02 9.43
N TYR A 274 -1.63 -1.73 9.10
CA TYR A 274 -2.60 -0.84 9.74
C TYR A 274 -4.02 -1.03 9.21
N GLY A 275 -4.18 -1.47 7.95
CA GLY A 275 -5.50 -1.77 7.40
C GLY A 275 -6.23 -2.85 8.18
N LEU A 276 -5.54 -3.94 8.54
CA LEU A 276 -6.13 -4.98 9.38
C LEU A 276 -6.43 -4.47 10.80
N ARG A 277 -5.52 -3.71 11.41
CA ARG A 277 -5.72 -3.15 12.76
C ARG A 277 -6.93 -2.22 12.82
N VAL A 278 -7.13 -1.40 11.79
CA VAL A 278 -8.30 -0.52 11.70
C VAL A 278 -9.59 -1.32 11.52
N LEU A 279 -9.59 -2.38 10.70
CA LEU A 279 -10.76 -3.25 10.58
C LEU A 279 -11.08 -3.98 11.89
N ASP A 280 -10.07 -4.42 12.60
CA ASP A 280 -10.20 -5.02 13.92
C ASP A 280 -10.82 -4.04 14.94
N ASP A 281 -10.30 -2.80 14.97
CA ASP A 281 -10.86 -1.76 15.82
C ASP A 281 -12.32 -1.43 15.47
N LEU A 282 -12.66 -1.36 14.18
CA LEU A 282 -14.03 -1.14 13.72
C LEU A 282 -14.97 -2.29 14.10
N HIS A 283 -14.47 -3.53 14.15
CA HIS A 283 -15.25 -4.68 14.60
C HIS A 283 -15.54 -4.64 16.10
N HIS A 284 -14.54 -4.34 16.93
CA HIS A 284 -14.66 -4.34 18.38
C HIS A 284 -15.28 -3.06 18.95
N ASN A 285 -15.18 -1.94 18.22
CA ASN A 285 -15.79 -0.66 18.58
C ASN A 285 -16.87 -0.30 17.53
N LYS A 286 -17.89 -1.16 17.42
CA LYS A 286 -18.94 -1.06 16.40
C LYS A 286 -19.52 0.34 16.33
N LEU A 287 -19.45 0.94 15.16
CA LEU A 287 -20.22 2.15 14.85
C LEU A 287 -21.71 1.83 14.94
N ALA A 288 -22.49 2.74 15.53
CA ALA A 288 -23.95 2.55 15.71
C ALA A 288 -24.67 2.31 14.37
N LYS A 289 -24.14 2.83 13.28
CA LYS A 289 -24.53 2.55 11.89
C LYS A 289 -23.29 2.51 11.02
N LEU A 290 -23.19 1.50 10.15
CA LEU A 290 -22.29 1.51 9.01
C LEU A 290 -23.00 2.26 7.88
N ASP A 291 -22.82 3.57 7.78
CA ASP A 291 -23.33 4.36 6.67
C ASP A 291 -22.27 5.38 6.21
N ALA A 292 -22.45 5.94 5.01
CA ALA A 292 -21.48 6.86 4.42
C ALA A 292 -21.36 8.22 5.15
N ASN A 293 -22.25 8.51 6.10
CA ASN A 293 -22.32 9.83 6.74
C ASN A 293 -21.36 9.95 7.93
N TRP A 294 -20.85 8.83 8.44
CA TRP A 294 -19.88 8.84 9.53
C TRP A 294 -18.61 9.65 9.19
N GLY A 295 -18.16 9.68 7.93
CA GLY A 295 -17.02 10.48 7.48
C GLY A 295 -17.27 12.01 7.50
N GLN A 296 -18.51 12.45 7.66
CA GLN A 296 -18.91 13.85 7.83
C GLN A 296 -19.16 14.21 9.30
N ASP A 297 -19.17 13.22 10.19
CA ASP A 297 -19.31 13.45 11.62
C ASP A 297 -17.99 13.99 12.18
N LEU A 298 -18.03 15.22 12.68
CA LEU A 298 -16.85 15.90 13.26
C LEU A 298 -16.34 15.21 14.54
N GLN A 299 -17.12 14.33 15.15
CA GLN A 299 -16.76 13.54 16.33
C GLN A 299 -16.46 12.07 16.02
N SER A 300 -16.37 11.72 14.73
CA SER A 300 -16.00 10.38 14.31
C SER A 300 -14.61 9.99 14.83
N LEU A 301 -14.52 8.82 15.46
CA LEU A 301 -13.24 8.25 15.92
C LEU A 301 -12.39 7.71 14.75
N VAL A 302 -12.98 7.58 13.56
CA VAL A 302 -12.33 6.98 12.39
C VAL A 302 -12.07 8.06 11.35
N PRO A 303 -10.82 8.30 10.94
CA PRO A 303 -10.53 9.25 9.87
C PRO A 303 -11.04 8.72 8.53
N SER A 304 -11.37 9.62 7.61
CA SER A 304 -11.78 9.22 6.24
C SER A 304 -10.61 8.73 5.39
N ILE A 305 -9.38 9.17 5.72
CA ILE A 305 -8.13 8.84 5.01
C ILE A 305 -7.00 8.69 6.02
N ILE A 306 -6.20 7.63 5.84
CA ILE A 306 -4.92 7.43 6.52
C ILE A 306 -3.81 7.44 5.47
N ASP A 307 -3.00 8.49 5.44
CA ASP A 307 -1.82 8.55 4.58
C ASP A 307 -0.65 7.78 5.22
N THR A 308 -0.17 6.77 4.54
CA THR A 308 1.00 5.98 4.97
C THR A 308 2.32 6.65 4.61
N GLY A 309 2.27 7.72 3.83
CA GLY A 309 3.43 8.46 3.36
C GLY A 309 4.14 7.81 2.18
N SER A 310 5.07 8.57 1.60
CA SER A 310 5.95 8.14 0.51
C SER A 310 7.37 8.63 0.72
N ALA A 311 8.33 8.08 -0.02
CA ALA A 311 9.73 8.47 0.04
C ALA A 311 10.34 8.56 -1.36
N LEU A 312 11.15 9.59 -1.61
CA LEU A 312 11.98 9.69 -2.81
C LEU A 312 13.22 8.82 -2.66
N ILE A 313 13.46 7.97 -3.66
CA ILE A 313 14.68 7.17 -3.76
C ILE A 313 15.38 7.52 -5.08
N ASP A 314 16.66 7.86 -4.99
CA ASP A 314 17.53 8.10 -6.15
C ASP A 314 18.96 7.55 -5.89
N SER A 315 19.91 7.89 -6.75
CA SER A 315 21.30 7.43 -6.63
C SER A 315 21.98 7.81 -5.30
N THR A 316 21.47 8.79 -4.57
CA THR A 316 22.08 9.26 -3.31
C THR A 316 21.72 8.38 -2.11
N ASN A 317 20.58 7.67 -2.14
CA ASN A 317 20.09 6.89 -1.02
C ASN A 317 19.74 5.42 -1.34
N VAL A 318 19.73 5.02 -2.62
CA VAL A 318 19.37 3.65 -3.04
C VAL A 318 20.21 2.57 -2.34
N GLY A 319 21.50 2.78 -2.19
CA GLY A 319 22.40 1.83 -1.51
C GLY A 319 22.03 1.61 -0.04
N THR A 320 21.62 2.67 0.66
CA THR A 320 21.14 2.58 2.05
C THR A 320 19.81 1.83 2.10
N ILE A 321 18.87 2.15 1.20
CA ILE A 321 17.56 1.48 1.13
C ILE A 321 17.71 -0.01 0.86
N LYS A 322 18.58 -0.42 -0.10
CA LYS A 322 18.85 -1.84 -0.39
C LYS A 322 19.44 -2.57 0.82
N LYS A 323 20.37 -1.95 1.55
CA LYS A 323 20.94 -2.55 2.77
C LYS A 323 19.87 -2.72 3.85
N VAL A 324 19.01 -1.73 4.04
CA VAL A 324 17.90 -1.82 4.99
C VAL A 324 16.94 -2.94 4.57
N ALA A 325 16.55 -2.99 3.29
CA ALA A 325 15.67 -4.03 2.77
C ALA A 325 16.26 -5.45 2.94
N ALA A 326 17.55 -5.64 2.68
CA ALA A 326 18.24 -6.92 2.85
C ALA A 326 18.26 -7.39 4.32
N ASN A 327 18.28 -6.45 5.27
CA ASN A 327 18.23 -6.76 6.71
C ASN A 327 16.80 -7.07 7.21
N TYR A 328 15.78 -6.80 6.41
CA TYR A 328 14.41 -7.26 6.65
C TYR A 328 14.22 -8.67 6.09
N THR A 329 14.98 -9.65 6.57
CA THR A 329 14.64 -11.05 6.34
C THR A 329 13.27 -11.30 6.96
N VAL A 330 12.40 -11.87 6.15
CA VAL A 330 11.07 -12.31 6.49
C VAL A 330 11.13 -13.14 7.78
N GLY A 331 10.71 -12.59 8.92
CA GLY A 331 10.56 -13.37 10.13
C GLY A 331 10.85 -12.67 11.47
N GLU A 332 11.56 -11.55 11.53
CA GLU A 332 11.80 -10.90 12.82
C GLU A 332 11.02 -9.60 13.01
N PRO A 333 10.15 -9.54 14.02
CA PRO A 333 9.40 -8.34 14.37
C PRO A 333 10.31 -7.32 15.07
N ARG A 334 10.69 -6.26 14.39
CA ARG A 334 11.30 -5.12 15.09
C ARG A 334 10.19 -4.25 15.71
N SER A 335 10.27 -4.05 17.01
CA SER A 335 9.36 -3.15 17.72
C SER A 335 9.51 -1.70 17.19
N LEU A 336 8.45 -0.93 17.28
CA LEU A 336 8.41 0.51 16.93
C LEU A 336 9.57 1.29 17.63
N ALA A 337 10.03 0.82 18.78
CA ALA A 337 11.16 1.37 19.53
C ALA A 337 12.50 1.33 18.76
N LEU A 338 12.71 0.38 17.85
CA LEU A 338 13.93 0.31 17.03
C LEU A 338 13.89 1.27 15.82
N LEU A 339 12.70 1.58 15.32
CA LEU A 339 12.51 2.59 14.27
C LEU A 339 12.71 4.02 14.81
N LEU A 340 12.40 4.25 16.08
CA LEU A 340 12.54 5.55 16.74
C LEU A 340 13.95 5.79 17.31
N ASN A 341 14.82 4.76 17.35
CA ASN A 341 16.17 4.87 17.89
C ASN A 341 17.20 4.11 17.06
N PRO A 342 17.59 4.62 15.87
CA PRO A 342 18.47 3.91 14.91
C PRO A 342 19.89 3.66 15.46
N GLY A 343 20.28 4.27 16.58
CA GLY A 343 21.58 4.08 17.24
C GLY A 343 21.70 2.82 18.12
N ARG A 344 20.63 2.04 18.30
CA ARG A 344 20.63 0.78 19.06
C ARG A 344 20.42 -0.44 18.16
N LEU A 345 21.23 -0.59 17.13
CA LEU A 345 21.30 -1.86 16.40
C LEU A 345 22.08 -2.86 17.27
N PRO A 346 21.53 -4.04 17.58
CA PRO A 346 22.31 -5.12 18.15
C PRO A 346 23.42 -5.49 17.16
N ALA A 347 24.63 -5.74 17.68
CA ALA A 347 25.73 -6.22 16.88
C ALA A 347 25.33 -7.51 16.11
N PRO A 348 25.84 -7.71 14.87
CA PRO A 348 25.59 -8.95 14.15
C PRO A 348 26.10 -10.14 14.99
N PRO A 349 25.40 -11.30 14.95
CA PRO A 349 25.87 -12.47 15.65
C PRO A 349 27.25 -12.85 15.11
N HIS A 350 28.22 -12.96 16.01
CA HIS A 350 29.55 -13.46 15.67
C HIS A 350 29.40 -14.88 15.10
N GLY A 351 29.87 -15.08 13.88
CA GLY A 351 29.89 -16.37 13.22
C GLY A 351 30.64 -17.43 14.07
N GLN A 352 30.05 -18.57 14.16
CA GLN A 352 30.73 -19.85 14.38
C GLN A 352 30.65 -20.65 13.10
#